data_e94fd6635c27b50e732e85b95f73d3b7
#
_entry.id   e94fd6635c27b50e732e85b95f73d3b7
#
_cell.length_a   1.000
_cell.length_b   1.000
_cell.length_c   1.000
_cell.angle_alpha   90.00
_cell.angle_beta   90.00
_cell.angle_gamma   90.00
#
_symmetry.space_group_name_H-M   'P 1'
#
loop_
_entity.id
_entity.type
_entity.pdbx_description
1 polymer ?
#
loop_
_entity_poly.entity_id
_entity_poly.type
_entity_poly.pdbx_seq_one_letter_code
_entity_poly.pdbx_strand_id
1 'polypeptide(L)'
;MKFSTVISALSIIALVGCASGPHQRNINEIPEYGNQPKSPEMLQADQQFLNTVKGKEQQAFDHMMNVGWSFFKRGDIGTAIKRFNQAWLIDSTRYESYWGFAAAEGRLNNLETSKHYYEKALSHGGDTKILNPEYAIVLREQAKAENNSEKLANADNLFMSEIEAGNEKAACIYAYQLFRENKKEYACQIMASCPDDKDNLKKACGM
;
A
#
# COMPACT_ATOMS: atom_id res chain seq x y z
N MET A 1 10.44 -34.68 69.47
CA MET A 1 10.16 -34.97 68.08
C MET A 1 10.26 -33.66 67.30
N LYS A 2 11.34 -33.47 66.52
CA LYS A 2 11.57 -32.25 65.73
C LYS A 2 11.16 -32.56 64.30
N PHE A 3 10.12 -31.87 63.77
CA PHE A 3 9.77 -31.92 62.37
C PHE A 3 10.59 -30.88 61.60
N SER A 4 11.39 -31.37 60.67
CA SER A 4 12.20 -30.57 59.78
C SER A 4 11.39 -30.36 58.50
N THR A 5 11.02 -29.08 58.25
CA THR A 5 10.29 -28.71 57.04
C THR A 5 11.32 -28.39 55.93
N VAL A 6 11.29 -29.25 54.89
CA VAL A 6 12.10 -29.04 53.67
C VAL A 6 11.32 -28.10 52.73
N ILE A 7 11.85 -26.90 52.56
CA ILE A 7 11.31 -25.92 51.57
C ILE A 7 11.99 -26.23 50.25
N SER A 8 11.19 -26.77 49.31
CA SER A 8 11.62 -26.98 47.92
C SER A 8 11.50 -25.68 47.16
N ALA A 9 12.62 -25.11 46.77
CA ALA A 9 12.68 -23.91 45.94
C ALA A 9 12.38 -24.31 44.48
N LEU A 10 11.19 -23.98 44.00
CA LEU A 10 10.86 -24.07 42.58
C LEU A 10 11.52 -22.91 41.83
N SER A 11 12.59 -23.22 41.09
CA SER A 11 13.22 -22.26 40.15
C SER A 11 12.32 -22.05 38.96
N ILE A 12 11.65 -20.89 38.88
CA ILE A 12 10.93 -20.44 37.70
C ILE A 12 11.97 -19.97 36.67
N ILE A 13 12.25 -20.81 35.69
CA ILE A 13 13.03 -20.39 34.51
C ILE A 13 12.08 -19.51 33.67
N ALA A 14 12.23 -18.19 33.75
CA ALA A 14 11.62 -17.25 32.87
C ALA A 14 12.23 -17.43 31.46
N LEU A 15 11.53 -18.08 30.58
CA LEU A 15 11.82 -18.03 29.14
C LEU A 15 11.63 -16.59 28.67
N VAL A 16 12.71 -15.82 28.62
CA VAL A 16 12.76 -14.55 27.89
C VAL A 16 12.65 -14.91 26.41
N GLY A 17 11.43 -14.99 25.91
CA GLY A 17 11.17 -15.00 24.50
C GLY A 17 11.72 -13.70 23.92
N CYS A 18 12.73 -13.79 23.05
CA CYS A 18 13.12 -12.68 22.20
C CYS A 18 11.91 -12.31 21.32
N ALA A 19 11.04 -11.45 21.82
CA ALA A 19 10.14 -10.71 20.94
C ALA A 19 11.07 -9.87 20.05
N SER A 20 11.25 -10.29 18.80
CA SER A 20 11.82 -9.44 17.77
C SER A 20 10.95 -8.19 17.73
N GLY A 21 11.46 -7.07 18.24
CA GLY A 21 10.79 -5.78 18.15
C GLY A 21 10.46 -5.48 16.68
N PRO A 22 9.51 -4.57 16.40
CA PRO A 22 9.16 -4.23 15.05
C PRO A 22 10.43 -3.92 14.27
N HIS A 23 10.63 -4.63 13.16
CA HIS A 23 11.83 -4.48 12.32
C HIS A 23 11.88 -3.01 11.88
N GLN A 24 12.81 -2.23 12.44
CA GLN A 24 12.94 -0.81 12.11
C GLN A 24 13.32 -0.72 10.63
N ARG A 25 12.41 -0.20 9.80
CA ARG A 25 12.63 -0.03 8.36
C ARG A 25 13.83 0.88 8.14
N ASN A 26 14.66 0.55 7.17
CA ASN A 26 15.71 1.45 6.73
C ASN A 26 15.07 2.74 6.19
N ILE A 27 15.68 3.90 6.46
CA ILE A 27 15.17 5.20 6.02
C ILE A 27 14.87 5.23 4.51
N ASN A 28 15.67 4.54 3.70
CA ASN A 28 15.44 4.41 2.25
C ASN A 28 14.20 3.59 1.89
N GLU A 29 13.66 2.80 2.83
CA GLU A 29 12.44 1.98 2.68
C GLU A 29 11.22 2.68 3.25
N ILE A 30 11.34 3.96 3.57
CA ILE A 30 10.25 4.82 4.03
C ILE A 30 10.00 5.86 2.94
N PRO A 31 8.74 6.08 2.52
CA PRO A 31 8.39 7.12 1.56
C PRO A 31 8.96 8.49 1.94
N GLU A 32 9.46 9.23 0.95
CA GLU A 32 10.10 10.55 1.14
C GLU A 32 11.19 10.53 2.23
N TYR A 33 11.80 9.35 2.47
CA TYR A 33 12.79 9.14 3.55
C TYR A 33 12.24 9.49 4.94
N GLY A 34 10.93 9.33 5.15
CA GLY A 34 10.24 9.64 6.40
C GLY A 34 10.20 11.13 6.74
N ASN A 35 10.46 12.01 5.77
CA ASN A 35 10.64 13.46 6.00
C ASN A 35 11.66 13.80 7.09
N GLN A 36 12.63 12.90 7.32
CA GLN A 36 13.70 13.11 8.29
C GLN A 36 14.89 13.82 7.66
N PRO A 37 15.65 14.63 8.43
CA PRO A 37 16.90 15.17 7.98
C PRO A 37 17.85 14.07 7.52
N LYS A 38 18.40 14.19 6.32
CA LYS A 38 19.39 13.26 5.79
C LYS A 38 20.77 13.55 6.32
N SER A 39 21.57 12.50 6.57
CA SER A 39 22.98 12.68 6.89
C SER A 39 23.76 13.30 5.71
N PRO A 40 24.94 13.91 5.96
CA PRO A 40 25.77 14.46 4.87
C PRO A 40 26.10 13.41 3.80
N GLU A 41 26.34 12.14 4.19
CA GLU A 41 26.65 11.04 3.29
C GLU A 41 25.44 10.69 2.41
N MET A 42 24.24 10.71 2.97
CA MET A 42 22.99 10.49 2.20
C MET A 42 22.75 11.61 1.21
N LEU A 43 22.96 12.87 1.62
CA LEU A 43 22.83 14.03 0.72
C LEU A 43 23.85 13.96 -0.43
N GLN A 44 25.09 13.52 -0.13
CA GLN A 44 26.11 13.31 -1.15
C GLN A 44 25.73 12.20 -2.12
N ALA A 45 25.19 11.08 -1.62
CA ALA A 45 24.72 9.98 -2.47
C ALA A 45 23.56 10.42 -3.37
N ASP A 46 22.60 11.16 -2.84
CA ASP A 46 21.49 11.75 -3.63
C ASP A 46 22.02 12.67 -4.74
N GLN A 47 22.97 13.54 -4.39
CA GLN A 47 23.56 14.46 -5.38
C GLN A 47 24.34 13.69 -6.47
N GLN A 48 25.08 12.66 -6.09
CA GLN A 48 25.76 11.79 -7.07
C GLN A 48 24.77 11.10 -8.00
N PHE A 49 23.68 10.55 -7.44
CA PHE A 49 22.61 9.92 -8.21
C PHE A 49 21.99 10.93 -9.20
N LEU A 50 21.59 12.13 -8.73
CA LEU A 50 21.01 13.15 -9.58
C LEU A 50 21.97 13.60 -10.72
N ASN A 51 23.28 13.68 -10.43
CA ASN A 51 24.28 13.98 -11.46
C ASN A 51 24.35 12.90 -12.54
N THR A 52 24.12 11.62 -12.20
CA THR A 52 24.14 10.53 -13.22
C THR A 52 22.95 10.59 -14.18
N VAL A 53 21.85 11.19 -13.78
CA VAL A 53 20.61 11.28 -14.58
C VAL A 53 20.41 12.65 -15.24
N LYS A 54 21.33 13.58 -15.01
CA LYS A 54 21.26 14.94 -15.55
C LYS A 54 21.13 14.94 -17.07
N GLY A 55 20.12 15.65 -17.58
CA GLY A 55 19.77 15.72 -18.99
C GLY A 55 18.97 14.50 -19.51
N LYS A 56 18.61 13.56 -18.61
CA LYS A 56 17.78 12.39 -18.92
C LYS A 56 16.72 12.16 -17.85
N GLU A 57 16.33 13.20 -17.12
CA GLU A 57 15.50 13.14 -15.91
C GLU A 57 14.18 12.41 -16.18
N GLN A 58 13.51 12.72 -17.29
CA GLN A 58 12.25 12.06 -17.67
C GLN A 58 12.43 10.54 -17.83
N GLN A 59 13.45 10.12 -18.59
CA GLN A 59 13.71 8.69 -18.83
C GLN A 59 14.11 7.99 -17.53
N ALA A 60 14.91 8.65 -16.69
CA ALA A 60 15.35 8.09 -15.42
C ALA A 60 14.18 7.95 -14.44
N PHE A 61 13.29 8.94 -14.36
CA PHE A 61 12.06 8.86 -13.57
C PHE A 61 11.22 7.66 -13.98
N ASP A 62 10.88 7.56 -15.28
CA ASP A 62 10.05 6.48 -15.79
C ASP A 62 10.70 5.11 -15.57
N HIS A 63 12.02 5.03 -15.70
CA HIS A 63 12.77 3.80 -15.39
C HIS A 63 12.65 3.44 -13.91
N MET A 64 12.86 4.39 -12.98
CA MET A 64 12.75 4.13 -11.54
C MET A 64 11.33 3.68 -11.15
N MET A 65 10.30 4.32 -11.71
CA MET A 65 8.91 3.90 -11.50
C MET A 65 8.67 2.47 -12.00
N ASN A 66 9.10 2.14 -13.22
CA ASN A 66 8.94 0.80 -13.80
C ASN A 66 9.65 -0.28 -12.96
N VAL A 67 10.87 0.00 -12.51
CA VAL A 67 11.63 -0.90 -11.65
C VAL A 67 10.95 -1.04 -10.28
N GLY A 68 10.47 0.06 -9.71
CA GLY A 68 9.70 0.07 -8.46
C GLY A 68 8.46 -0.83 -8.54
N TRP A 69 7.65 -0.68 -9.58
CA TRP A 69 6.48 -1.53 -9.81
C TRP A 69 6.84 -3.00 -10.05
N SER A 70 8.01 -3.29 -10.67
CA SER A 70 8.49 -4.66 -10.81
C SER A 70 8.82 -5.31 -9.46
N PHE A 71 9.47 -4.59 -8.54
CA PHE A 71 9.73 -5.06 -7.18
C PHE A 71 8.43 -5.22 -6.37
N PHE A 72 7.52 -4.26 -6.47
CA PHE A 72 6.20 -4.31 -5.85
C PHE A 72 5.43 -5.58 -6.23
N LYS A 73 5.37 -5.90 -7.53
CA LYS A 73 4.69 -7.12 -8.04
C LYS A 73 5.31 -8.41 -7.50
N ARG A 74 6.60 -8.42 -7.21
CA ARG A 74 7.31 -9.57 -6.62
C ARG A 74 7.18 -9.63 -5.09
N GLY A 75 6.55 -8.64 -4.47
CA GLY A 75 6.39 -8.57 -3.02
C GLY A 75 7.59 -7.97 -2.26
N ASP A 76 8.63 -7.52 -2.96
CA ASP A 76 9.76 -6.81 -2.36
C ASP A 76 9.42 -5.32 -2.20
N ILE A 77 8.58 -5.04 -1.18
CA ILE A 77 8.02 -3.72 -0.96
C ILE A 77 9.09 -2.70 -0.53
N GLY A 78 10.07 -3.14 0.27
CA GLY A 78 11.18 -2.27 0.69
C GLY A 78 11.98 -1.75 -0.50
N THR A 79 12.36 -2.64 -1.42
CA THR A 79 13.07 -2.23 -2.65
C THR A 79 12.17 -1.41 -3.57
N ALA A 80 10.87 -1.70 -3.66
CA ALA A 80 9.94 -0.89 -4.42
C ALA A 80 9.95 0.57 -3.94
N ILE A 81 9.84 0.79 -2.61
CA ILE A 81 9.89 2.14 -2.02
C ILE A 81 11.21 2.84 -2.31
N LYS A 82 12.36 2.13 -2.24
CA LYS A 82 13.66 2.71 -2.62
C LYS A 82 13.64 3.26 -4.06
N ARG A 83 13.03 2.55 -5.00
CA ARG A 83 12.94 3.00 -6.40
C ARG A 83 11.95 4.16 -6.57
N PHE A 84 10.82 4.13 -5.87
CA PHE A 84 9.88 5.25 -5.84
C PHE A 84 10.51 6.49 -5.20
N ASN A 85 11.33 6.35 -4.14
CA ASN A 85 12.11 7.44 -3.56
C ASN A 85 13.12 8.02 -4.56
N GLN A 86 13.77 7.18 -5.38
CA GLN A 86 14.66 7.67 -6.44
C GLN A 86 13.91 8.43 -7.53
N ALA A 87 12.72 7.97 -7.94
CA ALA A 87 11.85 8.72 -8.85
C ALA A 87 11.43 10.07 -8.24
N TRP A 88 11.00 10.07 -6.99
CA TRP A 88 10.63 11.28 -6.25
C TRP A 88 11.80 12.28 -6.12
N LEU A 89 13.03 11.82 -5.93
CA LEU A 89 14.22 12.68 -5.92
C LEU A 89 14.46 13.35 -7.28
N ILE A 90 14.16 12.68 -8.37
CA ILE A 90 14.33 13.22 -9.74
C ILE A 90 13.27 14.30 -9.98
N ASP A 91 12.01 14.02 -9.65
CA ASP A 91 10.89 14.94 -9.80
C ASP A 91 9.80 14.68 -8.76
N SER A 92 9.81 15.50 -7.71
CA SER A 92 8.83 15.42 -6.63
C SER A 92 7.46 16.03 -6.96
N THR A 93 7.30 16.62 -8.14
CA THR A 93 6.03 17.22 -8.57
C THR A 93 5.10 16.19 -9.22
N ARG A 94 5.63 15.05 -9.64
CA ARG A 94 4.90 14.00 -10.35
C ARG A 94 4.15 13.10 -9.39
N TYR A 95 2.85 12.91 -9.64
CA TYR A 95 1.95 12.12 -8.80
C TYR A 95 2.32 10.63 -8.71
N GLU A 96 2.99 10.09 -9.73
CA GLU A 96 3.26 8.65 -9.84
C GLU A 96 4.13 8.12 -8.68
N SER A 97 5.07 8.95 -8.17
CA SER A 97 5.87 8.57 -6.99
C SER A 97 5.00 8.41 -5.75
N TYR A 98 4.07 9.32 -5.53
CA TYR A 98 3.12 9.27 -4.41
C TYR A 98 2.15 8.10 -4.56
N TRP A 99 1.70 7.82 -5.78
CA TRP A 99 0.93 6.58 -6.05
C TRP A 99 1.73 5.33 -5.69
N GLY A 100 3.00 5.25 -6.09
CA GLY A 100 3.89 4.15 -5.72
C GLY A 100 4.02 3.98 -4.20
N PHE A 101 4.19 5.09 -3.47
CA PHE A 101 4.22 5.09 -2.01
C PHE A 101 2.90 4.63 -1.40
N ALA A 102 1.77 5.15 -1.89
CA ALA A 102 0.44 4.77 -1.43
C ALA A 102 0.19 3.27 -1.56
N ALA A 103 0.45 2.71 -2.74
CA ALA A 103 0.29 1.29 -3.01
C ALA A 103 1.22 0.43 -2.11
N ALA A 104 2.48 0.86 -1.94
CA ALA A 104 3.46 0.16 -1.13
C ALA A 104 3.06 0.12 0.36
N GLU A 105 2.64 1.25 0.92
CA GLU A 105 2.19 1.34 2.31
C GLU A 105 0.87 0.57 2.54
N GLY A 106 -0.04 0.58 1.57
CA GLY A 106 -1.25 -0.25 1.60
C GLY A 106 -0.93 -1.75 1.64
N ARG A 107 0.08 -2.18 0.87
CA ARG A 107 0.54 -3.58 0.89
C ARG A 107 1.17 -3.99 2.22
N LEU A 108 1.77 -3.04 2.94
CA LEU A 108 2.31 -3.23 4.29
C LEU A 108 1.25 -3.07 5.39
N ASN A 109 -0.01 -2.86 5.02
CA ASN A 109 -1.13 -2.60 5.93
C ASN A 109 -0.97 -1.30 6.76
N ASN A 110 -0.15 -0.35 6.29
CA ASN A 110 -0.02 0.98 6.89
C ASN A 110 -1.09 1.91 6.29
N LEU A 111 -2.35 1.64 6.63
CA LEU A 111 -3.51 2.22 5.93
C LEU A 111 -3.57 3.75 6.01
N GLU A 112 -3.23 4.35 7.16
CA GLU A 112 -3.20 5.82 7.33
C GLU A 112 -2.15 6.47 6.41
N THR A 113 -0.95 5.90 6.36
CA THR A 113 0.12 6.37 5.49
C THR A 113 -0.25 6.19 4.02
N SER A 114 -0.85 5.05 3.67
CA SER A 114 -1.35 4.78 2.33
C SER A 114 -2.38 5.80 1.88
N LYS A 115 -3.38 6.07 2.73
CA LYS A 115 -4.40 7.10 2.51
C LYS A 115 -3.76 8.47 2.24
N HIS A 116 -2.86 8.90 3.12
CA HIS A 116 -2.14 10.16 2.97
C HIS A 116 -1.47 10.28 1.59
N TYR A 117 -0.79 9.22 1.12
CA TYR A 117 -0.11 9.26 -0.17
C TYR A 117 -1.06 9.16 -1.37
N TYR A 118 -2.23 8.52 -1.27
CA TYR A 118 -3.26 8.64 -2.32
C TYR A 118 -3.80 10.06 -2.41
N GLU A 119 -4.10 10.71 -1.29
CA GLU A 119 -4.53 12.11 -1.24
C GLU A 119 -3.47 13.03 -1.86
N LYS A 120 -2.19 12.77 -1.55
CA LYS A 120 -1.07 13.52 -2.11
C LYS A 120 -0.93 13.29 -3.62
N ALA A 121 -1.07 12.06 -4.10
CA ALA A 121 -1.07 11.76 -5.53
C ALA A 121 -2.19 12.48 -6.27
N LEU A 122 -3.41 12.48 -5.72
CA LEU A 122 -4.56 13.20 -6.28
C LEU A 122 -4.31 14.71 -6.32
N SER A 123 -3.75 15.30 -5.25
CA SER A 123 -3.44 16.74 -5.19
C SER A 123 -2.35 17.17 -6.19
N HIS A 124 -1.52 16.23 -6.65
CA HIS A 124 -0.52 16.43 -7.71
C HIS A 124 -1.05 16.10 -9.12
N GLY A 125 -2.37 16.08 -9.29
CA GLY A 125 -3.01 15.88 -10.60
C GLY A 125 -3.06 14.44 -11.07
N GLY A 126 -3.01 13.49 -10.14
CA GLY A 126 -3.10 12.08 -10.45
C GLY A 126 -4.42 11.69 -11.13
N ASP A 127 -4.34 10.73 -12.05
CA ASP A 127 -5.51 10.23 -12.79
C ASP A 127 -6.49 9.55 -11.84
N THR A 128 -7.65 10.16 -11.64
CA THR A 128 -8.71 9.67 -10.74
C THR A 128 -9.20 8.29 -11.15
N LYS A 129 -9.27 7.97 -12.45
CA LYS A 129 -9.67 6.65 -12.94
C LYS A 129 -8.72 5.53 -12.51
N ILE A 130 -7.46 5.87 -12.26
CA ILE A 130 -6.45 4.94 -11.76
C ILE A 130 -6.46 4.91 -10.24
N LEU A 131 -6.44 6.10 -9.62
CA LEU A 131 -6.20 6.25 -8.17
C LEU A 131 -7.43 5.96 -7.32
N ASN A 132 -8.62 6.46 -7.72
CA ASN A 132 -9.82 6.34 -6.89
C ASN A 132 -10.20 4.89 -6.57
N PRO A 133 -10.16 3.92 -7.53
CA PRO A 133 -10.48 2.53 -7.20
C PRO A 133 -9.50 1.91 -6.19
N GLU A 134 -8.23 2.23 -6.28
CA GLU A 134 -7.21 1.73 -5.37
C GLU A 134 -7.29 2.44 -4.00
N TYR A 135 -7.57 3.73 -4.01
CA TYR A 135 -7.82 4.52 -2.80
C TYR A 135 -9.06 4.03 -2.04
N ALA A 136 -10.14 3.73 -2.76
CA ALA A 136 -11.34 3.17 -2.16
C ALA A 136 -11.10 1.85 -1.43
N ILE A 137 -10.18 0.99 -1.91
CA ILE A 137 -9.77 -0.22 -1.17
C ILE A 137 -9.22 0.17 0.21
N VAL A 138 -8.29 1.13 0.25
CA VAL A 138 -7.65 1.57 1.51
C VAL A 138 -8.69 2.13 2.48
N LEU A 139 -9.59 2.98 2.00
CA LEU A 139 -10.68 3.54 2.80
C LEU A 139 -11.61 2.45 3.34
N ARG A 140 -11.93 1.43 2.54
CA ARG A 140 -12.74 0.28 2.98
C ARG A 140 -12.04 -0.51 4.08
N GLU A 141 -10.76 -0.82 3.92
CA GLU A 141 -10.01 -1.57 4.93
C GLU A 141 -9.88 -0.79 6.24
N GLN A 142 -9.68 0.55 6.18
CA GLN A 142 -9.72 1.40 7.37
C GLN A 142 -11.10 1.37 8.05
N ALA A 143 -12.16 1.57 7.28
CA ALA A 143 -13.52 1.57 7.80
C ALA A 143 -13.89 0.25 8.49
N LYS A 144 -13.43 -0.88 7.94
CA LYS A 144 -13.61 -2.20 8.57
C LYS A 144 -12.81 -2.32 9.86
N ALA A 145 -11.55 -1.89 9.89
CA ALA A 145 -10.72 -1.93 11.09
C ALA A 145 -11.31 -1.09 12.23
N GLU A 146 -11.97 0.01 11.87
CA GLU A 146 -12.63 0.90 12.82
C GLU A 146 -14.09 0.48 13.15
N ASN A 147 -14.62 -0.57 12.50
CA ASN A 147 -16.05 -0.96 12.57
C ASN A 147 -16.99 0.21 12.23
N ASN A 148 -16.61 1.08 11.30
CA ASN A 148 -17.33 2.28 10.94
C ASN A 148 -18.13 2.08 9.65
N SER A 149 -19.45 1.85 9.79
CA SER A 149 -20.34 1.61 8.64
C SER A 149 -20.53 2.83 7.75
N GLU A 150 -20.48 4.05 8.28
CA GLU A 150 -20.60 5.28 7.51
C GLU A 150 -19.36 5.47 6.61
N LYS A 151 -18.16 5.34 7.16
CA LYS A 151 -16.93 5.38 6.36
C LYS A 151 -16.90 4.28 5.29
N LEU A 152 -17.39 3.09 5.63
CA LEU A 152 -17.47 1.98 4.67
C LEU A 152 -18.41 2.34 3.51
N ALA A 153 -19.59 2.89 3.80
CA ALA A 153 -20.53 3.33 2.77
C ALA A 153 -19.93 4.45 1.89
N ASN A 154 -19.19 5.39 2.47
CA ASN A 154 -18.51 6.44 1.71
C ASN A 154 -17.44 5.87 0.76
N ALA A 155 -16.69 4.88 1.19
CA ALA A 155 -15.72 4.19 0.34
C ALA A 155 -16.40 3.38 -0.79
N ASP A 156 -17.54 2.74 -0.50
CA ASP A 156 -18.37 2.07 -1.49
C ASP A 156 -18.93 3.06 -2.51
N ASN A 157 -19.39 4.24 -2.08
CA ASN A 157 -19.87 5.30 -2.96
C ASN A 157 -18.76 5.80 -3.92
N LEU A 158 -17.50 5.82 -3.47
CA LEU A 158 -16.39 6.17 -4.35
C LEU A 158 -16.22 5.14 -5.48
N PHE A 159 -16.35 3.84 -5.19
CA PHE A 159 -16.38 2.83 -6.24
C PHE A 159 -17.56 3.02 -7.19
N MET A 160 -18.76 3.23 -6.64
CA MET A 160 -19.97 3.37 -7.45
C MET A 160 -19.91 4.58 -8.38
N SER A 161 -19.40 5.72 -7.91
CA SER A 161 -19.23 6.91 -8.75
C SER A 161 -18.27 6.67 -9.92
N GLU A 162 -17.19 5.92 -9.69
CA GLU A 162 -16.25 5.54 -10.76
C GLU A 162 -16.91 4.58 -11.78
N ILE A 163 -17.70 3.61 -11.29
CA ILE A 163 -18.42 2.65 -12.15
C ILE A 163 -19.46 3.38 -13.02
N GLU A 164 -20.22 4.30 -12.42
CA GLU A 164 -21.22 5.12 -13.13
C GLU A 164 -20.55 6.04 -14.18
N ALA A 165 -19.32 6.48 -13.91
CA ALA A 165 -18.49 7.21 -14.87
C ALA A 165 -17.87 6.31 -15.96
N GLY A 166 -18.19 5.01 -16.00
CA GLY A 166 -17.70 4.05 -16.99
C GLY A 166 -16.28 3.55 -16.71
N ASN A 167 -15.81 3.61 -15.46
CA ASN A 167 -14.52 3.05 -15.08
C ASN A 167 -14.62 1.53 -14.89
N GLU A 168 -14.39 0.77 -15.96
CA GLU A 168 -14.42 -0.70 -15.96
C GLU A 168 -13.45 -1.32 -14.95
N LYS A 169 -12.27 -0.71 -14.75
CA LYS A 169 -11.28 -1.16 -13.75
C LYS A 169 -11.88 -1.08 -12.35
N ALA A 170 -12.62 -0.02 -12.02
CA ALA A 170 -13.31 0.12 -10.75
C ALA A 170 -14.33 -1.00 -10.53
N ALA A 171 -15.12 -1.33 -11.56
CA ALA A 171 -16.08 -2.41 -11.49
C ALA A 171 -15.42 -3.76 -11.20
N CYS A 172 -14.32 -4.10 -11.91
CA CYS A 172 -13.59 -5.33 -11.69
C CYS A 172 -13.03 -5.42 -10.26
N ILE A 173 -12.38 -4.35 -9.79
CA ILE A 173 -11.80 -4.29 -8.45
C ILE A 173 -12.89 -4.42 -7.38
N TYR A 174 -14.00 -3.69 -7.52
CA TYR A 174 -15.07 -3.70 -6.53
C TYR A 174 -15.79 -5.04 -6.48
N ALA A 175 -16.12 -5.63 -7.63
CA ALA A 175 -16.70 -6.97 -7.69
C ALA A 175 -15.81 -8.00 -6.99
N TYR A 176 -14.49 -7.96 -7.22
CA TYR A 176 -13.54 -8.85 -6.56
C TYR A 176 -13.54 -8.67 -5.03
N GLN A 177 -13.57 -7.43 -4.53
CA GLN A 177 -13.65 -7.16 -3.08
C GLN A 177 -14.95 -7.73 -2.48
N LEU A 178 -16.08 -7.54 -3.16
CA LEU A 178 -17.37 -8.05 -2.72
C LEU A 178 -17.40 -9.60 -2.70
N PHE A 179 -16.79 -10.26 -3.68
CA PHE A 179 -16.63 -11.72 -3.67
C PHE A 179 -15.86 -12.23 -2.45
N ARG A 180 -14.74 -11.57 -2.12
CA ARG A 180 -13.95 -11.91 -0.94
C ARG A 180 -14.72 -11.73 0.38
N GLU A 181 -15.71 -10.86 0.38
CA GLU A 181 -16.60 -10.60 1.52
C GLU A 181 -17.85 -11.48 1.55
N ASN A 182 -17.93 -12.53 0.70
CA ASN A 182 -19.11 -13.39 0.53
C ASN A 182 -20.39 -12.67 0.09
N LYS A 183 -20.27 -11.47 -0.47
CA LYS A 183 -21.40 -10.68 -1.03
C LYS A 183 -21.62 -11.03 -2.51
N LYS A 184 -21.77 -12.33 -2.80
CA LYS A 184 -21.75 -12.88 -4.15
C LYS A 184 -22.80 -12.25 -5.08
N GLU A 185 -24.04 -12.11 -4.62
CA GLU A 185 -25.14 -11.59 -5.43
C GLU A 185 -24.82 -10.16 -5.93
N TYR A 186 -24.41 -9.30 -5.02
CA TYR A 186 -24.05 -7.91 -5.37
C TYR A 186 -22.78 -7.85 -6.22
N ALA A 187 -21.78 -8.69 -5.92
CA ALA A 187 -20.59 -8.80 -6.75
C ALA A 187 -20.93 -9.16 -8.21
N CYS A 188 -21.89 -10.08 -8.43
CA CYS A 188 -22.32 -10.47 -9.78
C CYS A 188 -23.02 -9.34 -10.52
N GLN A 189 -23.79 -8.49 -9.84
CA GLN A 189 -24.39 -7.31 -10.45
C GLN A 189 -23.31 -6.33 -10.94
N ILE A 190 -22.31 -6.06 -10.13
CA ILE A 190 -21.18 -5.18 -10.50
C ILE A 190 -20.32 -5.80 -11.61
N MET A 191 -20.16 -7.14 -11.59
CA MET A 191 -19.36 -7.87 -12.58
C MET A 191 -19.83 -7.68 -14.01
N ALA A 192 -21.11 -7.36 -14.24
CA ALA A 192 -21.63 -7.05 -15.56
C ALA A 192 -20.90 -5.89 -16.24
N SER A 193 -20.35 -4.95 -15.46
CA SER A 193 -19.55 -3.80 -15.93
C SER A 193 -18.05 -4.05 -15.97
N CYS A 194 -17.59 -5.28 -15.68
CA CYS A 194 -16.18 -5.67 -15.72
C CYS A 194 -15.90 -6.45 -17.02
N PRO A 195 -15.11 -5.95 -17.97
CA PRO A 195 -14.79 -6.68 -19.21
C PRO A 195 -13.82 -7.83 -18.99
N ASP A 196 -12.95 -7.73 -17.97
CA ASP A 196 -11.88 -8.68 -17.69
C ASP A 196 -12.31 -9.67 -16.59
N ASP A 197 -12.26 -10.97 -16.92
CA ASP A 197 -12.57 -12.06 -15.98
C ASP A 197 -11.35 -12.92 -15.70
N LYS A 198 -10.25 -12.27 -15.27
CA LYS A 198 -8.98 -12.99 -14.95
C LYS A 198 -9.13 -14.07 -13.90
N ASP A 199 -10.09 -13.93 -13.00
CA ASP A 199 -10.28 -14.82 -11.86
C ASP A 199 -11.49 -15.79 -12.03
N ASN A 200 -12.03 -15.92 -13.26
CA ASN A 200 -13.22 -16.70 -13.57
C ASN A 200 -14.46 -16.33 -12.73
N LEU A 201 -14.55 -15.08 -12.29
CA LEU A 201 -15.67 -14.62 -11.47
C LEU A 201 -16.98 -14.59 -12.23
N LYS A 202 -16.94 -14.27 -13.54
CA LYS A 202 -18.11 -14.34 -14.43
C LYS A 202 -18.73 -15.73 -14.44
N LYS A 203 -17.90 -16.77 -14.56
CA LYS A 203 -18.34 -18.15 -14.48
C LYS A 203 -18.99 -18.46 -13.13
N ALA A 204 -18.44 -17.91 -12.02
CA ALA A 204 -19.04 -18.07 -10.70
C ALA A 204 -20.40 -17.37 -10.57
N CYS A 205 -20.67 -16.35 -11.42
CA CYS A 205 -21.95 -15.65 -11.53
C CYS A 205 -22.93 -16.29 -12.54
N GLY A 206 -22.52 -17.34 -13.26
CA GLY A 206 -23.33 -17.96 -14.30
C GLY A 206 -23.41 -17.14 -15.61
N MET A 207 -22.42 -16.24 -15.83
CA MET A 207 -22.27 -15.43 -17.03
C MET A 207 -21.31 -16.06 -18.04
#